data_8312f719a153ec76f00d865ee7224aa9
#
_entry.id   8312f719a153ec76f00d865ee7224aa9
#
_cell.length_a   1.000
_cell.length_b   1.000
_cell.length_c   1.000
_cell.angle_alpha   90.00
_cell.angle_beta   90.00
_cell.angle_gamma   90.00
#
_symmetry.space_group_name_H-M   'P 1'
#
loop_
_entity.id
_entity.type
_entity.pdbx_description
1 polymer ?
#
loop_
_entity_poly.entity_id
_entity_poly.type
_entity_poly.pdbx_seq_one_letter_code
_entity_poly.pdbx_strand_id
1 'polypeptide(L)'
;MADIEYWNSLSKPKEADVVAERDDLVVEIGGILYLLQINNGFNNVVCFRVKESKMTTLQSFIEYRKWLISKGIEYIRVEGNKKRYWFLARQNPGVGYNVIQDIKECERNVFYIKLY
;
A
#
# COMPACT_ATOMS: atom_id res chain seq x y z
N MET A 1 6.11 -14.65 10.51
CA MET A 1 6.40 -13.20 10.52
C MET A 1 6.55 -12.70 9.10
N ALA A 2 5.86 -11.60 8.77
CA ALA A 2 5.94 -11.02 7.44
C ALA A 2 7.24 -10.21 7.31
N ASP A 3 8.11 -10.62 6.40
CA ASP A 3 9.38 -9.98 6.13
C ASP A 3 9.72 -10.03 4.64
N ILE A 4 10.88 -9.54 4.27
CA ILE A 4 11.35 -9.49 2.88
C ILE A 4 11.44 -10.88 2.27
N GLU A 5 11.95 -11.85 3.02
CA GLU A 5 12.06 -13.24 2.54
C GLU A 5 10.69 -13.83 2.26
N TYR A 6 9.73 -13.59 3.14
CA TYR A 6 8.37 -14.05 2.97
C TYR A 6 7.75 -13.44 1.70
N TRP A 7 7.87 -12.12 1.53
CA TRP A 7 7.39 -11.45 0.33
C TRP A 7 7.98 -12.08 -0.94
N ASN A 8 9.30 -12.23 -0.98
CA ASN A 8 9.98 -12.74 -2.16
C ASN A 8 9.69 -14.22 -2.46
N SER A 9 9.26 -14.99 -1.45
CA SER A 9 8.96 -16.41 -1.60
C SER A 9 7.58 -16.68 -2.22
N LEU A 10 6.69 -15.69 -2.20
CA LEU A 10 5.31 -15.88 -2.63
C LEU A 10 5.14 -15.72 -4.14
N SER A 11 4.19 -16.49 -4.69
CA SER A 11 3.68 -16.25 -6.03
C SER A 11 2.75 -15.04 -5.96
N LYS A 12 2.99 -14.04 -6.79
CA LYS A 12 2.30 -12.75 -6.72
C LYS A 12 1.51 -12.45 -7.98
N PRO A 13 0.39 -11.69 -7.87
CA PRO A 13 -0.28 -11.20 -9.07
C PRO A 13 0.64 -10.23 -9.82
N LYS A 14 0.37 -10.05 -11.10
CA LYS A 14 1.21 -9.25 -12.00
C LYS A 14 1.47 -7.84 -11.45
N GLU A 15 0.45 -7.21 -10.87
CA GLU A 15 0.53 -5.85 -10.36
C GLU A 15 1.43 -5.72 -9.12
N ALA A 16 1.68 -6.83 -8.43
CA ALA A 16 2.50 -6.87 -7.23
C ALA A 16 3.79 -7.67 -7.42
N ASP A 17 4.11 -8.03 -8.67
CA ASP A 17 5.27 -8.85 -8.98
C ASP A 17 6.55 -8.02 -8.98
N VAL A 18 6.98 -7.63 -7.81
CA VAL A 18 8.21 -6.88 -7.58
C VAL A 18 9.03 -7.60 -6.52
N VAL A 19 10.34 -7.40 -6.55
CA VAL A 19 11.26 -7.97 -5.57
C VAL A 19 11.41 -6.98 -4.41
N ALA A 20 11.26 -7.48 -3.18
CA ALA A 20 11.56 -6.69 -2.01
C ALA A 20 13.07 -6.62 -1.82
N GLU A 21 13.59 -5.44 -1.58
CA GLU A 21 14.98 -5.17 -1.41
C GLU A 21 15.32 -4.88 0.05
N ARG A 22 16.60 -4.90 0.36
CA ARG A 22 17.08 -4.55 1.69
C ARG A 22 16.50 -3.20 2.14
N ASP A 23 16.09 -3.13 3.39
CA ASP A 23 15.49 -1.97 4.06
C ASP A 23 14.03 -1.70 3.67
N ASP A 24 13.47 -2.40 2.70
CA ASP A 24 12.02 -2.33 2.44
C ASP A 24 11.24 -2.85 3.65
N LEU A 25 10.05 -2.31 3.86
CA LEU A 25 9.21 -2.67 5.00
C LEU A 25 8.05 -3.56 4.56
N VAL A 26 7.87 -4.69 5.23
CA VAL A 26 6.82 -5.66 4.92
C VAL A 26 5.95 -5.87 6.14
N VAL A 27 4.63 -5.87 5.97
CA VAL A 27 3.67 -6.17 7.04
C VAL A 27 2.42 -6.81 6.44
N GLU A 28 1.81 -7.73 7.18
CA GLU A 28 0.51 -8.30 6.82
C GLU A 28 -0.54 -7.76 7.79
N ILE A 29 -1.62 -7.22 7.24
CA ILE A 29 -2.73 -6.67 8.03
C ILE A 29 -4.04 -7.14 7.41
N GLY A 30 -4.81 -7.92 8.17
CA GLY A 30 -6.11 -8.40 7.72
C GLY A 30 -6.07 -9.20 6.43
N GLY A 31 -5.06 -10.04 6.27
CA GLY A 31 -4.91 -10.90 5.09
C GLY A 31 -4.34 -10.21 3.87
N ILE A 32 -3.95 -8.94 3.98
CA ILE A 32 -3.29 -8.19 2.90
C ILE A 32 -1.82 -8.01 3.28
N LEU A 33 -0.94 -8.38 2.38
CA LEU A 33 0.50 -8.22 2.54
C LEU A 33 0.93 -6.93 1.85
N TYR A 34 1.59 -6.06 2.60
CA TYR A 34 2.05 -4.75 2.13
C TYR A 34 3.57 -4.73 2.05
N LEU A 35 4.08 -4.19 0.96
CA LEU A 35 5.50 -3.87 0.78
C LEU A 35 5.63 -2.36 0.60
N LEU A 36 6.47 -1.74 1.42
CA LEU A 36 6.85 -0.35 1.25
C LEU A 36 8.26 -0.31 0.65
N GLN A 37 8.36 0.10 -0.61
CA GLN A 37 9.63 0.25 -1.31
C GLN A 37 10.21 1.63 -1.01
N ILE A 38 11.29 1.67 -0.24
CA ILE A 38 11.84 2.94 0.26
C ILE A 38 13.00 3.48 -0.59
N ASN A 39 13.57 2.65 -1.47
CA ASN A 39 14.78 3.01 -2.22
C ASN A 39 14.53 3.71 -3.56
N ASN A 40 13.27 3.99 -3.91
CA ASN A 40 12.90 4.56 -5.21
C ASN A 40 12.59 6.06 -5.18
N GLY A 41 13.12 6.79 -4.21
CA GLY A 41 12.89 8.23 -4.07
C GLY A 41 11.51 8.58 -3.48
N PHE A 42 10.53 7.73 -3.66
CA PHE A 42 9.21 7.79 -3.03
C PHE A 42 8.94 6.47 -2.34
N ASN A 43 8.22 6.53 -1.22
CA ASN A 43 7.79 5.34 -0.49
C ASN A 43 6.63 4.69 -1.25
N ASN A 44 6.94 3.78 -2.15
CA ASN A 44 5.94 3.15 -3.01
C ASN A 44 5.32 1.93 -2.34
N VAL A 45 3.99 1.94 -2.22
CA VAL A 45 3.23 0.85 -1.62
C VAL A 45 2.80 -0.14 -2.69
N VAL A 46 3.14 -1.42 -2.47
CA VAL A 46 2.67 -2.54 -3.28
C VAL A 46 1.99 -3.51 -2.34
N CYS A 47 0.80 -3.99 -2.69
CA CYS A 47 0.08 -4.89 -1.80
C CYS A 47 -0.79 -5.88 -2.58
N PHE A 48 -1.06 -7.02 -1.95
CA PHE A 48 -2.00 -8.00 -2.48
C PHE A 48 -2.53 -8.88 -1.35
N ARG A 49 -3.69 -9.50 -1.57
CA ARG A 49 -4.31 -10.37 -0.56
C ARG A 49 -3.63 -11.74 -0.58
N VAL A 50 -3.20 -12.19 0.59
CA VAL A 50 -2.55 -13.50 0.77
C VAL A 50 -3.46 -14.51 1.44
N LYS A 51 -4.50 -14.07 2.15
CA LYS A 51 -5.48 -14.96 2.79
C LYS A 51 -6.78 -14.23 3.09
N GLU A 52 -7.84 -14.99 3.32
CA GLU A 52 -9.12 -14.42 3.73
C GLU A 52 -9.03 -13.86 5.16
N SER A 53 -9.84 -12.85 5.43
CA SER A 53 -9.89 -12.20 6.74
C SER A 53 -11.27 -11.60 6.97
N LYS A 54 -11.67 -11.50 8.24
CA LYS A 54 -12.89 -10.77 8.63
C LYS A 54 -12.70 -9.25 8.48
N MET A 55 -11.47 -8.78 8.48
CA MET A 55 -11.17 -7.37 8.26
C MET A 55 -11.40 -7.02 6.80
N THR A 56 -12.14 -5.94 6.55
CA THR A 56 -12.34 -5.45 5.17
C THR A 56 -11.05 -4.84 4.62
N THR A 57 -10.97 -4.73 3.29
CA THR A 57 -9.85 -4.06 2.64
C THR A 57 -9.66 -2.65 3.17
N LEU A 58 -10.76 -1.89 3.32
CA LEU A 58 -10.71 -0.53 3.84
C LEU A 58 -10.16 -0.48 5.26
N GLN A 59 -10.63 -1.36 6.14
CA GLN A 59 -10.12 -1.45 7.51
C GLN A 59 -8.63 -1.78 7.55
N SER A 60 -8.20 -2.69 6.67
CA SER A 60 -6.79 -3.04 6.55
C SER A 60 -5.95 -1.81 6.17
N PHE A 61 -6.41 -1.02 5.20
CA PHE A 61 -5.71 0.20 4.79
C PHE A 61 -5.66 1.24 5.91
N ILE A 62 -6.74 1.38 6.68
CA ILE A 62 -6.76 2.29 7.84
C ILE A 62 -5.69 1.86 8.87
N GLU A 63 -5.61 0.57 9.17
CA GLU A 63 -4.61 0.06 10.10
C GLU A 63 -3.19 0.17 9.53
N TYR A 64 -3.02 -0.01 8.22
CA TYR A 64 -1.74 0.16 7.56
C TYR A 64 -1.22 1.60 7.71
N ARG A 65 -2.10 2.60 7.58
CA ARG A 65 -1.72 4.00 7.81
C ARG A 65 -1.13 4.20 9.21
N LYS A 66 -1.78 3.65 10.23
CA LYS A 66 -1.29 3.74 11.61
C LYS A 66 0.08 3.09 11.75
N TRP A 67 0.27 1.95 11.13
CA TRP A 67 1.54 1.25 11.15
C TRP A 67 2.64 2.07 10.46
N LEU A 68 2.35 2.65 9.30
CA LEU A 68 3.30 3.51 8.58
C LEU A 68 3.71 4.72 9.43
N ILE A 69 2.75 5.37 10.07
CA ILE A 69 3.02 6.51 10.97
C ILE A 69 3.94 6.07 12.11
N SER A 70 3.70 4.89 12.67
CA SER A 70 4.56 4.34 13.75
C SER A 70 5.99 4.10 13.29
N LYS A 71 6.22 3.96 11.99
CA LYS A 71 7.55 3.79 11.39
C LYS A 71 8.18 5.11 10.93
N GLY A 72 7.51 6.25 11.21
CA GLY A 72 8.02 7.56 10.84
C GLY A 72 7.80 7.93 9.37
N ILE A 73 6.91 7.23 8.68
CA ILE A 73 6.60 7.50 7.27
C ILE A 73 5.58 8.63 7.19
N GLU A 74 5.85 9.65 6.39
CA GLU A 74 4.95 10.78 6.18
C GLU A 74 4.23 10.74 4.84
N TYR A 75 4.90 10.25 3.82
CA TYR A 75 4.40 10.27 2.44
C TYR A 75 4.50 8.89 1.82
N ILE A 76 3.51 8.52 1.03
CA ILE A 76 3.52 7.28 0.25
C ILE A 76 3.01 7.55 -1.16
N ARG A 77 3.33 6.63 -2.06
CA ARG A 77 2.82 6.58 -3.43
C ARG A 77 2.09 5.26 -3.60
N VAL A 78 0.87 5.32 -4.13
CA VAL A 78 0.08 4.12 -4.43
C VAL A 78 -0.32 4.16 -5.89
N GLU A 79 -0.10 3.08 -6.63
CA GLU A 79 -0.48 2.94 -8.02
C GLU A 79 -1.54 1.85 -8.16
N GLY A 80 -2.61 2.12 -8.89
CA GLY A 80 -3.67 1.14 -9.10
C GLY A 80 -4.88 1.75 -9.80
N ASN A 81 -5.94 0.96 -9.95
CA ASN A 81 -7.16 1.46 -10.57
C ASN A 81 -8.11 2.07 -9.53
N LYS A 82 -9.00 2.96 -10.02
CA LYS A 82 -9.95 3.67 -9.16
C LYS A 82 -10.97 2.76 -8.48
N LYS A 83 -11.30 1.63 -9.08
CA LYS A 83 -12.24 0.68 -8.46
C LYS A 83 -11.66 0.07 -7.20
N ARG A 84 -10.40 -0.35 -7.26
CA ARG A 84 -9.70 -0.94 -6.13
C ARG A 84 -9.43 0.08 -5.03
N TYR A 85 -9.02 1.28 -5.41
CA TYR A 85 -8.66 2.35 -4.50
C TYR A 85 -9.70 3.48 -4.47
N TRP A 86 -11.00 3.10 -4.51
CA TRP A 86 -12.10 4.07 -4.53
C TRP A 86 -12.04 5.05 -3.36
N PHE A 87 -11.58 4.60 -2.20
CA PHE A 87 -11.48 5.44 -1.02
C PHE A 87 -10.40 6.52 -1.16
N LEU A 88 -9.36 6.27 -1.93
CA LEU A 88 -8.35 7.29 -2.28
C LEU A 88 -8.89 8.24 -3.34
N ALA A 89 -9.52 7.69 -4.37
CA ALA A 89 -10.07 8.50 -5.46
C ALA A 89 -11.16 9.47 -4.99
N ARG A 90 -11.94 9.09 -3.99
CA ARG A 90 -13.00 9.93 -3.41
C ARG A 90 -12.51 10.85 -2.30
N GLN A 91 -11.25 10.75 -1.93
CA GLN A 91 -10.65 11.56 -0.86
C GLN A 91 -11.47 11.55 0.43
N ASN A 92 -11.93 10.38 0.83
CA ASN A 92 -12.77 10.22 2.02
C ASN A 92 -11.96 10.57 3.28
N PRO A 93 -12.30 11.66 4.01
CA PRO A 93 -11.52 12.09 5.17
C PRO A 93 -11.53 11.10 6.33
N GLY A 94 -12.53 10.24 6.42
CA GLY A 94 -12.61 9.23 7.49
C GLY A 94 -11.53 8.15 7.37
N VAL A 95 -10.90 8.02 6.21
CA VAL A 95 -9.84 7.03 5.99
C VAL A 95 -8.48 7.53 6.47
N GLY A 96 -8.29 8.85 6.53
CA GLY A 96 -7.06 9.48 7.02
C GLY A 96 -5.94 9.60 5.99
N TYR A 97 -6.16 9.16 4.76
CA TYR A 97 -5.19 9.33 3.68
C TYR A 97 -5.47 10.65 2.95
N ASN A 98 -4.53 11.59 3.02
CA ASN A 98 -4.64 12.88 2.35
C ASN A 98 -4.01 12.77 0.97
N VAL A 99 -4.83 12.62 -0.06
CA VAL A 99 -4.35 12.55 -1.45
C VAL A 99 -3.95 13.95 -1.88
N ILE A 100 -2.65 14.16 -2.07
CA ILE A 100 -2.08 15.44 -2.52
C ILE A 100 -2.23 15.55 -4.04
N GLN A 101 -2.03 14.44 -4.73
CA GLN A 101 -2.02 14.42 -6.18
C GLN A 101 -2.54 13.08 -6.68
N ASP A 102 -3.45 13.11 -7.66
CA ASP A 102 -4.01 11.96 -8.35
C ASP A 102 -3.72 12.14 -9.83
N ILE A 103 -2.77 11.35 -10.34
CA ILE A 103 -2.34 11.43 -11.74
C ILE A 103 -2.80 10.18 -12.45
N LYS A 104 -3.51 10.35 -13.58
CA LYS A 104 -3.89 9.23 -14.41
C LYS A 104 -2.80 8.96 -15.45
N GLU A 105 -2.22 7.76 -15.39
CA GLU A 105 -1.26 7.26 -16.38
C GLU A 105 -1.84 6.03 -17.06
N CYS A 106 -2.14 6.11 -18.37
CA CYS A 106 -2.84 5.05 -19.11
C CYS A 106 -4.17 4.73 -18.45
N GLU A 107 -4.40 3.48 -18.03
CA GLU A 107 -5.63 3.06 -17.35
C GLU A 107 -5.48 2.98 -15.83
N ARG A 108 -4.37 3.46 -15.30
CA ARG A 108 -4.04 3.40 -13.87
C ARG A 108 -3.92 4.78 -13.29
N ASN A 109 -4.17 4.88 -11.99
CA ASN A 109 -3.97 6.12 -11.26
C ASN A 109 -2.75 5.99 -10.35
N VAL A 110 -2.02 7.08 -10.20
CA VAL A 110 -0.93 7.21 -9.23
C VAL A 110 -1.37 8.23 -8.19
N PHE A 111 -1.46 7.79 -6.95
CA PHE A 111 -1.86 8.65 -5.83
C PHE A 111 -0.63 8.99 -5.01
N TYR A 112 -0.36 10.28 -4.85
CA TYR A 112 0.64 10.78 -3.92
C TYR A 112 -0.08 11.22 -2.66
N ILE A 113 0.31 10.66 -1.52
CA ILE A 113 -0.47 10.72 -0.30
C ILE A 113 0.38 11.21 0.86
N LYS A 114 -0.18 12.12 1.64
CA LYS A 114 0.37 12.51 2.93
C LYS A 114 -0.44 11.78 4.02
N LEU A 115 0.24 11.16 4.96
CA LEU A 115 -0.40 10.33 5.97
C LEU A 115 -0.99 11.12 7.15
N TYR A 116 -0.55 12.36 7.33
CA TYR A 116 -1.09 13.22 8.38
C TYR A 116 -0.83 14.72 8.13
#